data_27e4593c3b3f0330ce351eb9eb007c3b
#
_entry.id   27e4593c3b3f0330ce351eb9eb007c3b
#
_cell.length_a   1.000
_cell.length_b   1.000
_cell.length_c   1.000
_cell.angle_alpha   90.00
_cell.angle_beta   90.00
_cell.angle_gamma   90.00
#
_symmetry.space_group_name_H-M   'P 1'
#
loop_
_entity.id
_entity.type
_entity.pdbx_description
1 polymer ?
#
loop_
_entity_poly.entity_id
_entity_poly.type
_entity_poly.pdbx_seq_one_letter_code
_entity_poly.pdbx_strand_id
1 'polypeptide(L)'
;WNHRGSVGTISSPAVRRLSGSGRGDKPYQSLLKFNTSGGLAAVWAPENTREAIFDALARRETYATSGPRIALRFYAGWDLDEAMINDSSLVQHLETTAVPMGSVLATGQQSDSPEFLVWAIRDPLDAPLQRMQMVKGWIDDTGQTHENVVDIACADDLQVDPTTGRCPD
;
A
#
# COMPACT_ATOMS: atom_id res chain seq x y z
N TRP A 1 12.10 3.50 -6.91
CA TRP A 1 10.99 2.72 -7.45
C TRP A 1 10.45 3.43 -8.68
N ASN A 2 10.74 2.89 -9.83
CA ASN A 2 10.35 3.53 -11.07
C ASN A 2 9.31 2.66 -11.79
N HIS A 3 8.07 2.75 -11.34
CA HIS A 3 6.95 2.06 -11.96
C HIS A 3 6.53 2.77 -13.24
N ARG A 4 7.26 2.52 -14.30
CA ARG A 4 6.91 3.00 -15.63
C ARG A 4 5.85 2.10 -16.28
N GLY A 5 4.89 1.66 -15.52
CA GLY A 5 3.93 0.67 -16.01
C GLY A 5 2.63 1.24 -16.51
N SER A 6 2.41 2.54 -16.55
CA SER A 6 1.13 3.05 -16.99
C SER A 6 1.10 3.37 -18.48
N VAL A 7 -0.01 3.08 -19.10
CA VAL A 7 -0.32 3.51 -20.49
C VAL A 7 -0.16 5.02 -20.64
N GLY A 8 -0.27 5.79 -19.55
CA GLY A 8 -0.07 7.23 -19.52
C GLY A 8 1.39 7.68 -19.69
N THR A 9 2.39 6.79 -19.54
CA THR A 9 3.81 7.13 -19.75
C THR A 9 4.25 7.10 -21.21
N ILE A 10 3.35 6.80 -22.14
CA ILE A 10 3.58 6.88 -23.59
C ILE A 10 3.97 8.30 -24.04
N SER A 11 3.85 9.29 -23.17
CA SER A 11 4.28 10.68 -23.43
C SER A 11 5.78 10.93 -23.29
N SER A 12 6.59 9.97 -22.81
CA SER A 12 8.04 10.20 -22.73
C SER A 12 8.68 10.24 -24.12
N PRO A 13 9.63 11.15 -24.36
CA PRO A 13 10.31 11.25 -25.67
C PRO A 13 11.01 9.98 -26.10
N ALA A 14 11.47 9.17 -25.16
CA ALA A 14 12.11 7.88 -25.43
C ALA A 14 11.11 6.85 -25.95
N VAL A 15 9.91 6.82 -25.38
CA VAL A 15 8.84 5.92 -25.81
C VAL A 15 8.27 6.36 -27.18
N ARG A 16 8.17 7.66 -27.45
CA ARG A 16 7.81 8.18 -28.76
C ARG A 16 8.79 7.79 -29.85
N ARG A 17 10.10 7.77 -29.55
CA ARG A 17 11.10 7.30 -30.53
C ARG A 17 11.00 5.81 -30.82
N LEU A 18 10.62 5.01 -29.82
CA LEU A 18 10.41 3.57 -29.98
C LEU A 18 9.10 3.27 -30.69
N SER A 19 8.10 4.16 -30.58
CA SER A 19 6.80 3.95 -31.23
C SER A 19 6.79 4.29 -32.72
N GLY A 20 7.92 4.77 -33.27
CA GLY A 20 8.03 5.14 -34.68
C GLY A 20 6.86 5.99 -35.16
N SER A 21 7.06 7.06 -35.82
CA SER A 21 6.01 7.95 -36.29
C SER A 21 4.96 7.22 -37.15
N GLY A 22 3.97 6.61 -36.50
CA GLY A 22 2.69 6.25 -37.11
C GLY A 22 2.64 5.10 -38.10
N ARG A 23 3.69 4.32 -38.27
CA ARG A 23 3.63 3.06 -39.04
C ARG A 23 3.89 1.90 -38.10
N GLY A 24 2.83 1.10 -37.90
CA GLY A 24 2.70 0.00 -36.97
C GLY A 24 3.86 -1.00 -36.96
N ASP A 25 4.92 -0.67 -36.28
CA ASP A 25 6.03 -1.58 -36.03
C ASP A 25 5.61 -2.64 -35.00
N LYS A 26 5.38 -3.81 -35.51
CA LYS A 26 5.02 -5.02 -34.75
C LYS A 26 5.86 -5.30 -33.50
N PRO A 27 7.18 -4.95 -33.43
CA PRO A 27 7.99 -5.15 -32.22
C PRO A 27 7.51 -4.35 -31.01
N TYR A 28 6.97 -3.14 -31.22
CA TYR A 28 6.50 -2.30 -30.14
C TYR A 28 5.19 -2.78 -29.52
N GLN A 29 4.28 -3.31 -30.35
CA GLN A 29 3.03 -3.89 -29.86
C GLN A 29 3.27 -5.18 -29.06
N SER A 30 4.30 -5.95 -29.37
CA SER A 30 4.68 -7.12 -28.57
C SER A 30 5.30 -6.71 -27.23
N LEU A 31 6.11 -5.66 -27.19
CA LEU A 31 6.65 -5.09 -25.94
C LEU A 31 5.54 -4.54 -25.04
N LEU A 32 4.50 -3.92 -25.59
CA LEU A 32 3.35 -3.45 -24.82
C LEU A 32 2.54 -4.60 -24.20
N LYS A 33 2.49 -5.76 -24.83
CA LYS A 33 1.82 -6.94 -24.28
C LYS A 33 2.51 -7.49 -23.04
N PHE A 34 3.83 -7.32 -22.94
CA PHE A 34 4.64 -7.77 -21.81
C PHE A 34 4.85 -6.67 -20.74
N ASN A 35 4.73 -5.39 -21.13
CA ASN A 35 4.85 -4.25 -20.26
C ASN A 35 3.46 -3.69 -19.92
N THR A 36 2.57 -4.53 -19.43
CA THR A 36 1.32 -4.06 -18.83
C THR A 36 1.64 -3.30 -17.55
N SER A 37 0.80 -2.30 -17.24
CA SER A 37 0.99 -1.53 -16.04
C SER A 37 0.80 -2.42 -14.79
N GLY A 38 1.90 -2.79 -14.15
CA GLY A 38 1.88 -3.45 -12.85
C GLY A 38 1.44 -2.49 -11.73
N GLY A 39 1.56 -1.17 -11.97
CA GLY A 39 1.13 -0.14 -11.04
C GLY A 39 -0.37 0.10 -11.12
N LEU A 40 -1.11 -0.40 -10.14
CA LEU A 40 -2.54 -0.15 -9.98
C LEU A 40 -2.79 0.69 -8.74
N ALA A 41 -3.71 1.64 -8.84
CA ALA A 41 -4.33 2.26 -7.67
C ALA A 41 -5.59 1.47 -7.33
N ALA A 42 -5.73 1.13 -6.05
CA ALA A 42 -6.90 0.45 -5.52
C ALA A 42 -7.58 1.33 -4.47
N VAL A 43 -8.87 1.17 -4.31
CA VAL A 43 -9.67 1.90 -3.32
C VAL A 43 -10.52 0.94 -2.51
N TRP A 44 -10.79 1.29 -1.27
CA TRP A 44 -11.78 0.62 -0.44
C TRP A 44 -13.09 1.42 -0.52
N ALA A 45 -14.03 0.92 -1.32
CA ALA A 45 -15.34 1.50 -1.51
C ALA A 45 -16.44 0.49 -1.15
N PRO A 46 -17.57 0.92 -0.60
CA PRO A 46 -18.67 0.02 -0.22
C PRO A 46 -19.32 -0.66 -1.43
N GLU A 47 -19.23 -0.04 -2.60
CA GLU A 47 -19.79 -0.57 -3.85
C GLU A 47 -18.99 -0.09 -5.07
N ASN A 48 -19.13 -0.81 -6.18
CA ASN A 48 -18.45 -0.46 -7.43
C ASN A 48 -19.29 0.54 -8.25
N THR A 49 -19.50 1.73 -7.68
CA THR A 49 -20.12 2.86 -8.36
C THR A 49 -19.12 4.01 -8.50
N ARG A 50 -19.38 4.90 -9.44
CA ARG A 50 -18.52 6.07 -9.67
C ARG A 50 -18.44 6.94 -8.42
N GLU A 51 -19.56 7.16 -7.78
CA GLU A 51 -19.72 7.99 -6.59
C GLU A 51 -18.95 7.39 -5.42
N ALA A 52 -19.14 6.10 -5.12
CA ALA A 52 -18.46 5.42 -4.02
C ALA A 52 -16.94 5.36 -4.24
N ILE A 53 -16.48 5.15 -5.47
CA ILE A 53 -15.06 5.17 -5.82
C ILE A 53 -14.49 6.59 -5.65
N PHE A 54 -15.20 7.62 -6.10
CA PHE A 54 -14.77 9.01 -5.94
C PHE A 54 -14.66 9.40 -4.46
N ASP A 55 -15.63 9.02 -3.65
CA ASP A 55 -15.64 9.29 -2.21
C ASP A 55 -14.49 8.57 -1.49
N ALA A 56 -14.20 7.33 -1.85
CA ALA A 56 -13.04 6.60 -1.32
C ALA A 56 -11.72 7.26 -1.70
N LEU A 57 -11.57 7.75 -2.93
CA LEU A 57 -10.41 8.54 -3.35
C LEU A 57 -10.30 9.86 -2.57
N ALA A 58 -11.42 10.55 -2.35
CA ALA A 58 -11.46 11.80 -1.58
C ALA A 58 -11.07 11.60 -0.12
N ARG A 59 -11.48 10.49 0.48
CA ARG A 59 -11.08 10.06 1.83
C ARG A 59 -9.66 9.49 1.87
N ARG A 60 -9.03 9.24 0.72
CA ARG A 60 -7.70 8.62 0.59
C ARG A 60 -7.62 7.18 1.14
N GLU A 61 -8.73 6.47 1.18
CA GLU A 61 -8.79 5.03 1.48
C GLU A 61 -8.27 4.23 0.28
N THR A 62 -6.99 4.44 -0.02
CA THR A 62 -6.38 3.99 -1.26
C THR A 62 -5.02 3.36 -0.99
N TYR A 63 -4.67 2.38 -1.82
CA TYR A 63 -3.32 1.83 -1.85
C TYR A 63 -2.89 1.58 -3.30
N ALA A 64 -1.65 1.21 -3.50
CA ALA A 64 -1.12 0.94 -4.83
C ALA A 64 -0.41 -0.40 -4.86
N THR A 65 -0.45 -1.06 -6.00
CA THR A 65 0.35 -2.25 -6.30
C THR A 65 1.39 -1.94 -7.37
N SER A 66 2.46 -2.70 -7.40
CA SER A 66 3.55 -2.51 -8.37
C SER A 66 3.82 -3.74 -9.24
N GLY A 67 3.00 -4.74 -9.13
CA GLY A 67 3.08 -6.01 -9.83
C GLY A 67 1.97 -6.92 -9.33
N PRO A 68 2.24 -7.77 -8.34
CA PRO A 68 1.23 -8.62 -7.72
C PRO A 68 0.05 -7.81 -7.18
N ARG A 69 -1.15 -8.36 -7.30
CA ARG A 69 -2.39 -7.70 -6.84
C ARG A 69 -2.62 -7.97 -5.35
N ILE A 70 -1.70 -7.48 -4.53
CA ILE A 70 -1.81 -7.56 -3.08
C ILE A 70 -2.94 -6.64 -2.63
N ALA A 71 -3.85 -7.14 -1.79
CA ALA A 71 -4.83 -6.30 -1.11
C ALA A 71 -4.29 -5.91 0.27
N LEU A 72 -4.35 -4.63 0.60
CA LEU A 72 -3.79 -4.07 1.83
C LEU A 72 -4.87 -3.30 2.58
N ARG A 73 -5.01 -3.54 3.90
CA ARG A 73 -5.76 -2.68 4.81
C ARG A 73 -4.86 -2.20 5.94
N PHE A 74 -5.13 -0.97 6.40
CA PHE A 74 -4.40 -0.32 7.47
C PHE A 74 -5.35 0.52 8.31
N TYR A 75 -5.29 0.35 9.62
CA TYR A 75 -6.03 1.14 10.60
C TYR A 75 -5.09 1.61 11.71
N ALA A 76 -5.41 2.74 12.32
CA ALA A 76 -4.70 3.28 13.47
C ALA A 76 -5.70 3.65 14.57
N GLY A 77 -5.32 3.43 15.82
CA GLY A 77 -6.15 3.72 16.98
C GLY A 77 -5.32 3.83 18.25
N TRP A 78 -5.99 4.02 19.39
CA TRP A 78 -5.36 4.14 20.70
C TRP A 78 -5.61 2.91 21.59
N ASP A 79 -6.61 2.09 21.26
CA ASP A 79 -7.06 0.94 22.05
C ASP A 79 -7.36 -0.24 21.11
N LEU A 80 -6.38 -0.62 20.26
CA LEU A 80 -6.50 -1.77 19.36
C LEU A 80 -5.92 -3.01 20.05
N ASP A 81 -6.74 -4.04 20.26
CA ASP A 81 -6.32 -5.30 20.87
C ASP A 81 -6.00 -6.35 19.80
N GLU A 82 -4.89 -7.05 19.97
CA GLU A 82 -4.51 -8.18 19.11
C GLU A 82 -5.59 -9.27 19.06
N ALA A 83 -6.35 -9.45 20.13
CA ALA A 83 -7.47 -10.42 20.16
C ALA A 83 -8.56 -10.11 19.12
N MET A 84 -8.68 -8.86 18.69
CA MET A 84 -9.65 -8.43 17.65
C MET A 84 -9.38 -9.08 16.30
N ILE A 85 -8.15 -9.50 16.02
CA ILE A 85 -7.77 -10.08 14.71
C ILE A 85 -8.60 -11.33 14.38
N ASN A 86 -9.04 -12.06 15.38
CA ASN A 86 -9.83 -13.27 15.22
C ASN A 86 -11.36 -13.04 15.20
N ASP A 87 -11.80 -11.79 15.34
CA ASP A 87 -13.21 -11.45 15.31
C ASP A 87 -13.73 -11.33 13.87
N SER A 88 -14.79 -12.03 13.56
CA SER A 88 -15.47 -11.95 12.26
C SER A 88 -16.08 -10.56 11.97
N SER A 89 -16.32 -9.78 13.01
CA SER A 89 -16.82 -8.39 12.93
C SER A 89 -15.70 -7.33 12.97
N LEU A 90 -14.44 -7.75 12.86
CA LEU A 90 -13.27 -6.88 12.99
C LEU A 90 -13.39 -5.57 12.21
N VAL A 91 -13.72 -5.65 10.91
CA VAL A 91 -13.79 -4.44 10.06
C VAL A 91 -14.85 -3.46 10.59
N GLN A 92 -16.03 -3.98 10.94
CA GLN A 92 -17.12 -3.16 11.46
C GLN A 92 -16.75 -2.51 12.80
N HIS A 93 -16.01 -3.23 13.64
CA HIS A 93 -15.52 -2.69 14.90
C HIS A 93 -14.49 -1.58 14.67
N LEU A 94 -13.52 -1.80 13.79
CA LEU A 94 -12.47 -0.82 13.46
C LEU A 94 -13.04 0.44 12.80
N GLU A 95 -14.11 0.35 12.02
CA GLU A 95 -14.78 1.54 11.45
C GLU A 95 -15.38 2.47 12.52
N THR A 96 -15.59 1.97 13.73
CA THR A 96 -16.13 2.77 14.85
C THR A 96 -15.09 3.20 15.87
N THR A 97 -13.98 2.46 16.02
CA THR A 97 -12.98 2.67 17.09
C THR A 97 -11.62 3.11 16.58
N ALA A 98 -11.36 2.99 15.29
CA ALA A 98 -10.09 3.31 14.66
C ALA A 98 -10.28 4.24 13.45
N VAL A 99 -9.19 4.75 12.93
CA VAL A 99 -9.18 5.52 11.68
C VAL A 99 -8.56 4.69 10.56
N PRO A 100 -9.17 4.63 9.37
CA PRO A 100 -8.63 3.91 8.23
C PRO A 100 -7.46 4.65 7.58
N MET A 101 -6.79 3.96 6.66
CA MET A 101 -5.75 4.56 5.81
C MET A 101 -6.21 5.87 5.17
N GLY A 102 -5.30 6.81 5.03
CA GLY A 102 -5.57 8.16 4.50
C GLY A 102 -6.12 9.16 5.50
N SER A 103 -6.53 8.70 6.67
CA SER A 103 -7.07 9.54 7.75
C SER A 103 -5.97 10.17 8.61
N VAL A 104 -6.38 11.06 9.49
CA VAL A 104 -5.54 11.65 10.54
C VAL A 104 -6.01 11.11 11.87
N LEU A 105 -5.13 10.43 12.59
CA LEU A 105 -5.39 10.06 13.98
C LEU A 105 -5.20 11.30 14.86
N ALA A 106 -6.27 11.72 15.53
CA ALA A 106 -6.18 12.82 16.48
C ALA A 106 -5.24 12.44 17.63
N THR A 107 -4.51 13.42 18.17
CA THR A 107 -3.66 13.20 19.35
C THR A 107 -4.52 12.72 20.52
N GLY A 108 -4.18 11.56 21.05
CA GLY A 108 -4.82 11.01 22.23
C GLY A 108 -4.59 11.90 23.46
N GLN A 109 -5.48 11.80 24.42
CA GLN A 109 -5.34 12.53 25.69
C GLN A 109 -4.34 11.88 26.64
N GLN A 110 -3.72 10.77 26.27
CA GLN A 110 -2.80 10.01 27.09
C GLN A 110 -1.45 9.84 26.40
N SER A 111 -0.45 9.55 27.20
CA SER A 111 0.96 9.37 26.86
C SER A 111 1.24 8.07 26.08
N ASP A 112 0.23 7.40 25.59
CA ASP A 112 0.36 6.10 24.95
C ASP A 112 0.73 6.25 23.48
N SER A 113 1.49 5.29 22.99
CA SER A 113 1.81 5.21 21.56
C SER A 113 0.58 4.73 20.78
N PRO A 114 0.31 5.28 19.59
CA PRO A 114 -0.77 4.77 18.77
C PRO A 114 -0.48 3.35 18.32
N GLU A 115 -1.52 2.56 18.25
CA GLU A 115 -1.48 1.19 17.77
C GLU A 115 -1.93 1.12 16.31
N PHE A 116 -1.35 0.19 15.57
CA PHE A 116 -1.62 0.02 14.15
C PHE A 116 -2.02 -1.42 13.87
N LEU A 117 -3.11 -1.58 13.13
CA LEU A 117 -3.55 -2.86 12.64
C LEU A 117 -3.42 -2.89 11.12
N VAL A 118 -2.62 -3.83 10.64
CA VAL A 118 -2.30 -3.96 9.22
C VAL A 118 -2.50 -5.41 8.81
N TRP A 119 -3.14 -5.63 7.66
CA TRP A 119 -3.10 -6.94 7.01
C TRP A 119 -3.00 -6.81 5.50
N ALA A 120 -2.33 -7.80 4.91
CA ALA A 120 -2.18 -7.93 3.48
C ALA A 120 -2.62 -9.32 3.02
N ILE A 121 -3.35 -9.36 1.92
CA ILE A 121 -3.70 -10.60 1.23
C ILE A 121 -2.82 -10.69 -0.02
N ARG A 122 -2.05 -11.77 -0.13
CA ARG A 122 -1.20 -12.01 -1.29
C ARG A 122 -2.01 -12.19 -2.58
N ASP A 123 -1.41 -11.89 -3.71
CA ASP A 123 -1.93 -12.33 -4.99
C ASP A 123 -1.81 -13.86 -5.09
N PRO A 124 -2.92 -14.60 -5.30
CA PRO A 124 -2.88 -16.06 -5.36
C PRO A 124 -2.11 -16.61 -6.57
N LEU A 125 -1.86 -15.78 -7.59
CA LEU A 125 -1.16 -16.14 -8.82
C LEU A 125 0.32 -15.75 -8.82
N ASP A 126 0.82 -15.18 -7.72
CA ASP A 126 2.20 -14.70 -7.60
C ASP A 126 2.89 -15.29 -6.35
N ALA A 127 4.16 -14.92 -6.18
CA ALA A 127 4.99 -15.36 -5.07
C ALA A 127 4.37 -15.04 -3.69
N PRO A 128 4.66 -15.82 -2.64
CA PRO A 128 4.32 -15.49 -1.27
C PRO A 128 4.86 -14.13 -0.85
N LEU A 129 4.20 -13.50 0.13
CA LEU A 129 4.72 -12.28 0.74
C LEU A 129 5.99 -12.62 1.54
N GLN A 130 7.06 -11.87 1.30
CA GLN A 130 8.31 -12.06 2.01
C GLN A 130 8.28 -11.40 3.39
N ARG A 131 7.78 -10.18 3.45
CA ARG A 131 7.71 -9.38 4.67
C ARG A 131 6.67 -8.28 4.56
N MET A 132 6.28 -7.73 5.68
CA MET A 132 5.51 -6.51 5.79
C MET A 132 6.32 -5.45 6.51
N GLN A 133 6.38 -4.25 5.98
CA GLN A 133 7.19 -3.16 6.51
C GLN A 133 6.34 -1.94 6.83
N MET A 134 6.69 -1.28 7.94
CA MET A 134 6.17 0.04 8.29
C MET A 134 7.25 1.09 8.04
N VAL A 135 6.91 2.13 7.30
CA VAL A 135 7.76 3.30 7.10
C VAL A 135 7.17 4.46 7.89
N LYS A 136 7.92 4.94 8.88
CA LYS A 136 7.57 6.10 9.69
C LYS A 136 8.39 7.30 9.25
N GLY A 137 7.72 8.36 8.80
CA GLY A 137 8.34 9.65 8.52
C GLY A 137 7.86 10.70 9.51
N TRP A 138 8.76 11.58 9.97
CA TRP A 138 8.39 12.72 10.81
C TRP A 138 9.31 13.91 10.61
N ILE A 139 8.87 15.06 11.08
CA ILE A 139 9.66 16.29 11.12
C ILE A 139 9.87 16.61 12.60
N ASP A 140 11.11 16.90 12.99
CA ASP A 140 11.44 17.30 14.36
C ASP A 140 11.21 18.80 14.62
N ASP A 141 11.39 19.23 15.85
CA ASP A 141 11.20 20.60 16.28
C ASP A 141 12.17 21.59 15.59
N THR A 142 13.23 21.11 14.98
CA THR A 142 14.18 21.91 14.18
C THR A 142 13.79 22.02 12.71
N GLY A 143 12.75 21.31 12.30
CA GLY A 143 12.29 21.24 10.91
C GLY A 143 13.04 20.21 10.06
N GLN A 144 13.88 19.37 10.68
CA GLN A 144 14.58 18.30 9.98
C GLN A 144 13.65 17.09 9.77
N THR A 145 13.72 16.50 8.59
CA THR A 145 12.96 15.29 8.24
C THR A 145 13.70 14.03 8.64
N HIS A 146 12.97 13.08 9.17
CA HIS A 146 13.47 11.77 9.59
C HIS A 146 12.62 10.66 8.97
N GLU A 147 13.23 9.48 8.80
CA GLU A 147 12.57 8.27 8.35
C GLU A 147 13.09 7.07 9.14
N ASN A 148 12.20 6.16 9.47
CA ASN A 148 12.54 4.87 10.03
C ASN A 148 11.71 3.77 9.34
N VAL A 149 12.36 2.67 8.97
CA VAL A 149 11.74 1.51 8.33
C VAL A 149 11.92 0.31 9.24
N VAL A 150 10.81 -0.28 9.66
CA VAL A 150 10.79 -1.48 10.49
C VAL A 150 10.01 -2.59 9.80
N ASP A 151 10.47 -3.83 9.92
CA ASP A 151 9.69 -4.99 9.51
C ASP A 151 8.70 -5.32 10.64
N ILE A 152 7.43 -5.55 10.30
CA ILE A 152 6.37 -5.83 11.27
C ILE A 152 5.86 -7.27 11.18
N ALA A 153 6.12 -7.95 10.06
CA ALA A 153 5.86 -9.37 9.89
C ALA A 153 6.82 -9.97 8.88
N CYS A 154 7.21 -11.22 9.09
CA CYS A 154 8.12 -11.98 8.23
C CYS A 154 7.41 -13.21 7.65
N ALA A 155 7.90 -13.69 6.50
CA ALA A 155 7.44 -14.96 5.91
C ALA A 155 7.85 -16.16 6.81
N ASP A 156 7.21 -17.30 6.57
CA ASP A 156 7.59 -18.60 7.12
C ASP A 156 7.64 -18.62 8.66
N ASP A 157 6.74 -17.86 9.31
CA ASP A 157 6.66 -17.73 10.78
C ASP A 157 7.95 -17.22 11.45
N LEU A 158 8.85 -16.66 10.67
CA LEU A 158 10.06 -16.03 11.20
C LEU A 158 9.70 -14.80 12.04
N GLN A 159 10.47 -14.59 13.10
CA GLN A 159 10.27 -13.44 13.98
C GLN A 159 11.16 -12.29 13.57
N VAL A 160 10.65 -11.07 13.70
CA VAL A 160 11.44 -9.85 13.53
C VAL A 160 12.52 -9.80 14.62
N ASP A 161 13.76 -9.58 14.23
CA ASP A 161 14.85 -9.40 15.19
C ASP A 161 14.61 -8.10 16.00
N PRO A 162 14.43 -8.17 17.31
CA PRO A 162 14.12 -7.02 18.15
C PRO A 162 15.26 -5.98 18.21
N THR A 163 16.48 -6.39 17.87
CA THR A 163 17.66 -5.50 17.89
C THR A 163 17.76 -4.66 16.63
N THR A 164 17.48 -5.27 15.48
CA THR A 164 17.62 -4.62 14.17
C THR A 164 16.30 -4.11 13.62
N GLY A 165 15.16 -4.62 14.11
CA GLY A 165 13.82 -4.35 13.56
C GLY A 165 13.65 -4.92 12.15
N ARG A 166 14.38 -5.99 11.81
CA ARG A 166 14.36 -6.61 10.48
C ARG A 166 14.05 -8.10 10.54
N CYS A 167 13.46 -8.59 9.46
CA CYS A 167 13.34 -10.02 9.23
C CYS A 167 14.71 -10.63 8.98
N PRO A 168 14.95 -11.86 9.44
CA PRO A 168 16.12 -12.61 9.03
C PRO A 168 16.16 -12.80 7.51
N ASP A 169 17.39 -12.87 6.96
CA ASP A 169 17.61 -13.12 5.52
C ASP A 169 17.41 -14.61 5.17
#